data_225600b5ffd786542b1ceeaefbfa3c7f
#
_entry.id   225600b5ffd786542b1ceeaefbfa3c7f
#
_cell.length_a   1.000
_cell.length_b   1.000
_cell.length_c   1.000
_cell.angle_alpha   90.00
_cell.angle_beta   90.00
_cell.angle_gamma   90.00
#
_symmetry.space_group_name_H-M   'P 1'
#
loop_
_entity.id
_entity.type
_entity.pdbx_description
1 polymer ?
#
loop_
_entity_poly.entity_id
_entity_poly.type
_entity_poly.pdbx_seq_one_letter_code
_entity_poly.pdbx_strand_id
1 'polypeptide(L)'
;MRIATWNVNSLKARLDAVEKWLARAEPDVLLMQETKVADDDVPEMPFRMAGYEIAHHGEGRWNGVAIASKQPITDVITNFGDGPVRDSRAGASNAAEDDFDPFDEARMVSGVTFGIRFTSVYAPNGRVVGSPFYEGKLRWFDRVERWVRETQDATHPFVIGGDVNVTPTPDDVWDEVKAHGGTHVSPPEREKLANLRALGLSDLYRAYQSAGGRFSWWDYRAGMFHRNEGMRIDVLYATEPVAKRVVWAEIDREARKGPPTPSDHAPVVVDLDERGKAFEAGWEGALRRIAARTKPQPHRSPAQVRYEEELDAKRRSSN
;
A
#
# COMPACT_ATOMS: atom_id res chain seq x y z
N MET A 1 1.69 -3.61 -21.02
CA MET A 1 2.02 -4.40 -19.80
C MET A 1 1.31 -3.76 -18.61
N ARG A 2 0.63 -4.56 -17.75
CA ARG A 2 -0.01 -4.09 -16.52
C ARG A 2 0.72 -4.59 -15.29
N ILE A 3 1.09 -3.69 -14.40
CA ILE A 3 1.70 -4.02 -13.10
C ILE A 3 0.81 -3.50 -11.97
N ALA A 4 0.82 -4.19 -10.83
CA ALA A 4 0.02 -3.80 -9.68
C ALA A 4 0.71 -4.12 -8.36
N THR A 5 0.31 -3.42 -7.29
CA THR A 5 0.63 -3.78 -5.92
C THR A 5 -0.62 -3.81 -5.07
N TRP A 6 -0.71 -4.77 -4.14
CA TRP A 6 -1.85 -4.94 -3.26
C TRP A 6 -1.45 -5.59 -1.93
N ASN A 7 -1.62 -4.89 -0.84
CA ASN A 7 -1.63 -5.51 0.48
C ASN A 7 -2.93 -6.31 0.63
N VAL A 8 -2.83 -7.65 0.63
CA VAL A 8 -3.99 -8.55 0.63
C VAL A 8 -4.52 -8.85 2.03
N ASN A 9 -3.81 -8.43 3.08
CA ASN A 9 -4.17 -8.63 4.48
C ASN A 9 -4.63 -10.08 4.78
N SER A 10 -3.73 -11.05 4.59
CA SER A 10 -3.91 -12.50 4.62
C SER A 10 -4.39 -13.10 3.30
N LEU A 11 -3.45 -13.71 2.59
CA LEU A 11 -3.69 -14.37 1.31
C LEU A 11 -4.72 -15.50 1.42
N LYS A 12 -4.57 -16.38 2.44
CA LYS A 12 -5.54 -17.50 2.64
C LYS A 12 -6.97 -16.99 2.87
N ALA A 13 -7.13 -15.91 3.64
CA ALA A 13 -8.45 -15.36 3.93
C ALA A 13 -9.10 -14.62 2.74
N ARG A 14 -8.30 -14.15 1.79
CA ARG A 14 -8.73 -13.35 0.62
C ARG A 14 -8.43 -14.04 -0.71
N LEU A 15 -8.09 -15.32 -0.71
CA LEU A 15 -7.70 -16.04 -1.92
C LEU A 15 -8.74 -15.91 -3.04
N ASP A 16 -10.00 -16.18 -2.74
CA ASP A 16 -11.12 -16.01 -3.68
C ASP A 16 -11.25 -14.58 -4.23
N ALA A 17 -11.01 -13.58 -3.39
CA ALA A 17 -11.01 -12.18 -3.83
C ALA A 17 -9.81 -11.85 -4.73
N VAL A 18 -8.64 -12.42 -4.43
CA VAL A 18 -7.43 -12.28 -5.24
C VAL A 18 -7.62 -12.94 -6.60
N GLU A 19 -8.12 -14.19 -6.67
CA GLU A 19 -8.41 -14.91 -7.91
C GLU A 19 -9.40 -14.14 -8.80
N LYS A 20 -10.51 -13.67 -8.22
CA LYS A 20 -11.48 -12.84 -8.93
C LYS A 20 -10.89 -11.54 -9.45
N TRP A 21 -10.01 -10.93 -8.66
CA TRP A 21 -9.35 -9.71 -9.06
C TRP A 21 -8.33 -9.96 -10.19
N LEU A 22 -7.54 -11.04 -10.11
CA LEU A 22 -6.62 -11.45 -11.19
C LEU A 22 -7.38 -11.66 -12.51
N ALA A 23 -8.52 -12.35 -12.48
CA ALA A 23 -9.36 -12.57 -13.67
C ALA A 23 -10.00 -11.27 -14.21
N ARG A 24 -10.28 -10.28 -13.36
CA ARG A 24 -10.89 -9.01 -13.76
C ARG A 24 -9.87 -8.01 -14.28
N ALA A 25 -8.78 -7.81 -13.54
CA ALA A 25 -7.77 -6.79 -13.82
C ALA A 25 -6.69 -7.29 -14.79
N GLU A 26 -6.45 -8.59 -14.84
CA GLU A 26 -5.48 -9.28 -15.70
C GLU A 26 -4.06 -8.67 -15.63
N PRO A 27 -3.49 -8.40 -14.42
CA PRO A 27 -2.15 -7.86 -14.35
C PRO A 27 -1.13 -8.84 -14.94
N ASP A 28 -0.04 -8.32 -15.50
CA ASP A 28 1.10 -9.14 -15.91
C ASP A 28 2.00 -9.46 -14.70
N VAL A 29 2.09 -8.50 -13.76
CA VAL A 29 2.80 -8.66 -12.48
C VAL A 29 1.98 -8.06 -11.34
N LEU A 30 1.82 -8.82 -10.25
CA LEU A 30 1.21 -8.38 -9.00
C LEU A 30 2.20 -8.53 -7.85
N LEU A 31 2.49 -7.44 -7.16
CA LEU A 31 3.24 -7.41 -5.91
C LEU A 31 2.25 -7.49 -4.74
N MET A 32 2.40 -8.47 -3.85
CA MET A 32 1.50 -8.65 -2.72
C MET A 32 2.23 -8.46 -1.39
N GLN A 33 1.50 -7.94 -0.39
CA GLN A 33 1.99 -7.73 0.97
C GLN A 33 0.98 -8.31 1.96
N GLU A 34 1.44 -8.56 3.18
CA GLU A 34 0.71 -9.21 4.25
C GLU A 34 0.07 -10.54 3.81
N THR A 35 0.84 -11.38 3.14
CA THR A 35 0.35 -12.71 2.75
C THR A 35 -0.01 -13.57 3.95
N LYS A 36 0.68 -13.38 5.09
CA LYS A 36 0.46 -14.08 6.37
C LYS A 36 0.43 -15.59 6.20
N VAL A 37 1.38 -16.09 5.41
CA VAL A 37 1.55 -17.49 5.06
C VAL A 37 3.03 -17.83 5.17
N ALA A 38 3.40 -19.02 5.66
CA ALA A 38 4.77 -19.51 5.59
C ALA A 38 5.09 -19.98 4.14
N ASP A 39 6.35 -20.01 3.75
CA ASP A 39 6.74 -20.38 2.40
C ASP A 39 6.23 -21.77 2.00
N ASP A 40 6.26 -22.76 2.92
CA ASP A 40 5.76 -24.11 2.69
C ASP A 40 4.22 -24.21 2.53
N ASP A 41 3.50 -23.17 2.91
CA ASP A 41 2.02 -23.16 2.96
C ASP A 41 1.39 -22.28 1.87
N VAL A 42 2.19 -21.75 0.95
CA VAL A 42 1.69 -20.86 -0.13
C VAL A 42 0.71 -21.62 -1.02
N PRO A 43 -0.48 -21.07 -1.28
CA PRO A 43 -1.45 -21.69 -2.19
C PRO A 43 -1.03 -21.47 -3.66
N GLU A 44 0.02 -22.16 -4.14
CA GLU A 44 0.54 -21.95 -5.49
C GLU A 44 -0.44 -22.38 -6.60
N MET A 45 -1.23 -23.46 -6.35
CA MET A 45 -2.08 -24.04 -7.38
C MET A 45 -3.11 -23.03 -7.95
N PRO A 46 -3.84 -22.25 -7.16
CA PRO A 46 -4.72 -21.20 -7.67
C PRO A 46 -4.02 -20.21 -8.61
N PHE A 47 -2.80 -19.78 -8.28
CA PHE A 47 -2.02 -18.89 -9.15
C PHE A 47 -1.62 -19.56 -10.45
N ARG A 48 -1.15 -20.81 -10.40
CA ARG A 48 -0.81 -21.59 -11.61
C ARG A 48 -2.04 -21.81 -12.51
N MET A 49 -3.20 -22.12 -11.93
CA MET A 49 -4.45 -22.25 -12.71
C MET A 49 -4.88 -20.92 -13.34
N ALA A 50 -4.59 -19.79 -12.73
CA ALA A 50 -4.81 -18.46 -13.27
C ALA A 50 -3.72 -18.01 -14.26
N GLY A 51 -2.70 -18.83 -14.51
CA GLY A 51 -1.60 -18.54 -15.44
C GLY A 51 -0.47 -17.71 -14.84
N TYR A 52 -0.28 -17.76 -13.52
CA TYR A 52 0.79 -17.04 -12.83
C TYR A 52 1.76 -17.99 -12.14
N GLU A 53 3.05 -17.67 -12.22
CA GLU A 53 4.05 -18.13 -11.27
C GLU A 53 4.08 -17.20 -10.05
N ILE A 54 4.53 -17.73 -8.90
CA ILE A 54 4.64 -16.97 -7.67
C ILE A 54 6.03 -17.15 -7.03
N ALA A 55 6.71 -16.05 -6.70
CA ALA A 55 7.83 -16.01 -5.80
C ALA A 55 7.34 -15.41 -4.47
N HIS A 56 7.61 -16.11 -3.37
CA HIS A 56 7.07 -15.75 -2.06
C HIS A 56 8.19 -15.72 -1.02
N HIS A 57 8.00 -14.88 0.01
CA HIS A 57 8.80 -14.84 1.20
C HIS A 57 7.89 -14.58 2.40
N GLY A 58 7.78 -15.56 3.28
CA GLY A 58 6.83 -15.53 4.38
C GLY A 58 7.31 -16.23 5.64
N GLU A 59 6.79 -15.79 6.78
CA GLU A 59 7.14 -16.28 8.12
C GLU A 59 5.97 -16.95 8.85
N GLY A 60 4.79 -17.06 8.21
CA GLY A 60 3.59 -17.67 8.76
C GLY A 60 2.50 -16.68 9.14
N ARG A 61 2.28 -16.42 10.44
CA ARG A 61 1.11 -15.66 10.93
C ARG A 61 1.14 -14.16 10.61
N TRP A 62 2.33 -13.61 10.41
CA TRP A 62 2.56 -12.18 10.24
C TRP A 62 3.31 -11.90 8.95
N ASN A 63 3.32 -10.66 8.53
CA ASN A 63 4.09 -10.17 7.39
C ASN A 63 3.87 -11.00 6.10
N GLY A 64 4.93 -11.21 5.33
CA GLY A 64 4.93 -11.97 4.09
C GLY A 64 4.66 -11.12 2.86
N VAL A 65 5.47 -11.35 1.84
CA VAL A 65 5.44 -10.63 0.56
C VAL A 65 5.54 -11.62 -0.61
N ALA A 66 4.97 -11.24 -1.76
CA ALA A 66 5.04 -12.08 -2.94
C ALA A 66 5.10 -11.27 -4.24
N ILE A 67 5.59 -11.91 -5.28
CA ILE A 67 5.48 -11.48 -6.68
C ILE A 67 4.73 -12.58 -7.42
N ALA A 68 3.59 -12.26 -8.02
CA ALA A 68 2.92 -13.14 -8.98
C ALA A 68 3.12 -12.60 -10.40
N SER A 69 3.51 -13.46 -11.35
CA SER A 69 3.85 -13.06 -12.72
C SER A 69 3.33 -14.05 -13.75
N LYS A 70 2.86 -13.56 -14.91
CA LYS A 70 2.50 -14.38 -16.06
C LYS A 70 3.71 -14.96 -16.81
N GLN A 71 4.92 -14.49 -16.49
CA GLN A 71 6.17 -15.08 -17.01
C GLN A 71 7.02 -15.60 -15.86
N PRO A 72 7.96 -16.51 -16.14
CA PRO A 72 8.88 -17.04 -15.14
C PRO A 72 9.56 -15.94 -14.34
N ILE A 73 9.73 -16.21 -13.04
CA ILE A 73 10.42 -15.33 -12.11
C ILE A 73 11.80 -15.93 -11.82
N THR A 74 12.85 -15.23 -12.14
CA THR A 74 14.23 -15.67 -11.95
C THR A 74 14.97 -14.75 -10.99
N ASP A 75 16.15 -15.16 -10.55
CA ASP A 75 17.06 -14.38 -9.68
C ASP A 75 16.33 -13.82 -8.45
N VAL A 76 15.62 -14.73 -7.74
CA VAL A 76 14.83 -14.40 -6.56
C VAL A 76 15.75 -14.15 -5.37
N ILE A 77 15.54 -13.01 -4.70
CA ILE A 77 16.24 -12.60 -3.48
C ILE A 77 15.18 -12.33 -2.41
N THR A 78 15.34 -12.93 -1.24
CA THR A 78 14.48 -12.71 -0.07
C THR A 78 15.13 -11.74 0.90
N ASN A 79 14.36 -10.79 1.42
CA ASN A 79 14.85 -9.67 2.21
C ASN A 79 16.08 -9.03 1.51
N PHE A 80 17.15 -8.82 2.24
CA PHE A 80 18.39 -8.20 1.74
C PHE A 80 19.44 -9.24 1.32
N GLY A 81 19.08 -10.53 1.26
CA GLY A 81 20.01 -11.64 1.00
C GLY A 81 20.83 -12.05 2.22
N ASP A 82 20.46 -11.66 3.42
CA ASP A 82 21.29 -11.70 4.63
C ASP A 82 20.71 -12.49 5.80
N GLY A 83 20.13 -13.63 5.57
CA GLY A 83 19.87 -14.53 6.67
C GLY A 83 18.48 -15.14 6.73
N PRO A 84 18.28 -16.06 7.67
CA PRO A 84 16.99 -16.73 7.86
C PRO A 84 15.96 -15.79 8.47
N VAL A 85 14.72 -15.96 8.05
CA VAL A 85 13.54 -15.30 8.62
C VAL A 85 13.07 -16.12 9.83
N ARG A 86 12.55 -15.42 10.82
CA ARG A 86 11.90 -16.08 11.96
C ARG A 86 10.66 -16.88 11.51
N ASP A 87 10.38 -17.98 12.17
CA ASP A 87 9.14 -18.74 11.99
C ASP A 87 8.09 -18.28 13.01
N SER A 88 7.16 -17.44 12.59
CA SER A 88 6.10 -16.91 13.46
C SER A 88 5.01 -17.95 13.81
N ARG A 89 5.05 -19.14 13.21
CA ARG A 89 4.19 -20.28 13.63
C ARG A 89 4.59 -20.84 14.97
N ALA A 90 5.87 -20.76 15.32
CA ALA A 90 6.43 -21.27 16.58
C ALA A 90 5.99 -20.48 17.84
N GLY A 91 5.16 -19.48 17.68
CA GLY A 91 4.71 -18.58 18.75
C GLY A 91 5.40 -17.22 18.67
N ALA A 92 4.77 -16.20 19.23
CA ALA A 92 5.40 -14.90 19.31
C ALA A 92 6.69 -15.02 20.11
N SER A 93 7.83 -14.65 19.52
CA SER A 93 8.98 -14.34 20.35
C SER A 93 8.54 -13.18 21.26
N ASN A 94 8.63 -13.38 22.58
CA ASN A 94 8.52 -12.30 23.54
C ASN A 94 9.79 -11.42 23.46
N ALA A 95 10.19 -11.02 22.27
CA ALA A 95 11.15 -9.92 22.15
C ALA A 95 10.50 -8.74 22.87
N ALA A 96 11.16 -8.28 23.91
CA ALA A 96 10.71 -7.13 24.67
C ALA A 96 10.36 -6.02 23.67
N GLU A 97 9.25 -5.32 23.89
CA GLU A 97 8.83 -4.20 23.02
C GLU A 97 9.95 -3.17 22.82
N ASP A 98 10.95 -3.19 23.68
CA ASP A 98 12.10 -2.28 23.68
C ASP A 98 13.16 -2.62 22.63
N ASP A 99 13.15 -3.82 22.02
CA ASP A 99 14.17 -4.27 21.04
C ASP A 99 13.52 -4.82 19.77
N PHE A 100 12.68 -4.00 19.13
CA PHE A 100 12.05 -4.37 17.86
C PHE A 100 13.06 -4.33 16.71
N ASP A 101 13.36 -5.50 16.15
CA ASP A 101 14.18 -5.65 14.96
C ASP A 101 13.33 -6.18 13.78
N PRO A 102 13.10 -5.36 12.73
CA PRO A 102 12.34 -5.80 11.56
C PRO A 102 13.17 -6.59 10.53
N PHE A 103 14.46 -6.83 10.78
CA PHE A 103 15.35 -7.41 9.78
C PHE A 103 15.24 -8.94 9.67
N ASP A 104 14.68 -9.59 10.67
CA ASP A 104 14.35 -11.02 10.66
C ASP A 104 12.91 -11.30 10.17
N GLU A 105 12.15 -10.25 9.82
CA GLU A 105 10.79 -10.37 9.33
C GLU A 105 10.72 -10.49 7.80
N ALA A 106 9.76 -11.26 7.28
CA ALA A 106 9.54 -11.45 5.85
C ALA A 106 8.88 -10.22 5.22
N ARG A 107 9.69 -9.22 4.82
CA ARG A 107 9.21 -7.90 4.37
C ARG A 107 9.63 -7.49 2.97
N MET A 108 10.48 -8.27 2.31
CA MET A 108 10.93 -7.97 0.96
C MET A 108 11.19 -9.25 0.16
N VAL A 109 10.71 -9.29 -1.09
CA VAL A 109 11.10 -10.27 -2.10
C VAL A 109 11.36 -9.56 -3.41
N SER A 110 12.47 -9.88 -4.05
CA SER A 110 12.87 -9.34 -5.35
C SER A 110 13.05 -10.47 -6.37
N GLY A 111 12.69 -10.22 -7.61
CA GLY A 111 12.88 -11.20 -8.71
C GLY A 111 12.82 -10.52 -10.06
N VAL A 112 13.35 -11.19 -11.08
CA VAL A 112 13.36 -10.69 -12.46
C VAL A 112 12.28 -11.41 -13.27
N THR A 113 11.40 -10.64 -13.89
CA THR A 113 10.39 -11.12 -14.85
C THR A 113 10.14 -10.05 -15.91
N PHE A 114 9.76 -10.42 -17.13
CA PHE A 114 9.59 -9.49 -18.27
C PHE A 114 10.84 -8.60 -18.53
N GLY A 115 12.03 -9.05 -18.15
CA GLY A 115 13.26 -8.25 -18.26
C GLY A 115 13.33 -7.05 -17.30
N ILE A 116 12.48 -7.00 -16.28
CA ILE A 116 12.44 -5.98 -15.24
C ILE A 116 12.66 -6.65 -13.89
N ARG A 117 13.48 -6.07 -13.04
CA ARG A 117 13.56 -6.47 -11.64
C ARG A 117 12.41 -5.85 -10.86
N PHE A 118 11.57 -6.68 -10.28
CA PHE A 118 10.48 -6.26 -9.39
C PHE A 118 10.85 -6.58 -7.94
N THR A 119 10.51 -5.68 -7.04
CA THR A 119 10.71 -5.85 -5.60
C THR A 119 9.42 -5.51 -4.86
N SER A 120 8.80 -6.51 -4.24
CA SER A 120 7.65 -6.33 -3.34
C SER A 120 8.14 -6.04 -1.93
N VAL A 121 7.66 -4.95 -1.34
CA VAL A 121 8.05 -4.51 0.00
C VAL A 121 6.85 -4.30 0.92
N TYR A 122 7.00 -4.66 2.20
CA TYR A 122 6.07 -4.37 3.28
C TYR A 122 6.79 -3.69 4.44
N ALA A 123 6.75 -2.36 4.48
CA ALA A 123 7.40 -1.59 5.52
C ALA A 123 6.74 -1.82 6.90
N PRO A 124 7.50 -1.82 8.00
CA PRO A 124 6.92 -1.85 9.34
C PRO A 124 5.90 -0.73 9.55
N ASN A 125 4.81 -1.00 10.28
CA ASN A 125 3.77 0.01 10.53
C ASN A 125 4.30 1.21 11.35
N GLY A 126 5.20 0.96 12.31
CA GLY A 126 5.76 1.99 13.19
C GLY A 126 4.91 2.31 14.42
N ARG A 127 3.64 1.92 14.45
CA ARG A 127 2.67 2.08 15.55
C ARG A 127 2.55 3.51 16.07
N VAL A 128 3.51 3.97 16.89
CA VAL A 128 3.50 5.29 17.53
C VAL A 128 4.84 5.98 17.30
N VAL A 129 4.82 7.23 16.89
CA VAL A 129 6.02 8.05 16.66
C VAL A 129 6.88 8.06 17.93
N GLY A 130 8.18 7.83 17.78
CA GLY A 130 9.16 7.75 18.88
C GLY A 130 9.17 6.42 19.66
N SER A 131 8.35 5.44 19.25
CA SER A 131 8.42 4.08 19.82
C SER A 131 9.55 3.26 19.20
N PRO A 132 10.00 2.15 19.82
CA PRO A 132 10.95 1.22 19.22
C PRO A 132 10.52 0.70 17.84
N PHE A 133 9.22 0.51 17.64
CA PHE A 133 8.62 0.11 16.35
C PHE A 133 8.79 1.20 15.27
N TYR A 134 8.64 2.45 15.66
CA TYR A 134 8.86 3.59 14.76
C TYR A 134 10.33 3.73 14.39
N GLU A 135 11.23 3.64 15.36
CA GLU A 135 12.67 3.67 15.11
C GLU A 135 13.12 2.50 14.25
N GLY A 136 12.58 1.29 14.50
CA GLY A 136 12.79 0.11 13.67
C GLY A 136 12.34 0.33 12.22
N LYS A 137 11.19 0.99 12.00
CA LYS A 137 10.70 1.37 10.68
C LYS A 137 11.68 2.28 9.95
N LEU A 138 12.19 3.33 10.62
CA LEU A 138 13.15 4.25 10.02
C LEU A 138 14.46 3.53 9.63
N ARG A 139 14.99 2.66 10.53
CA ARG A 139 16.18 1.83 10.23
C ARG A 139 15.93 0.88 9.07
N TRP A 140 14.73 0.32 8.96
CA TRP A 140 14.37 -0.56 7.85
C TRP A 140 14.41 0.19 6.50
N PHE A 141 13.90 1.43 6.45
CA PHE A 141 14.01 2.27 5.24
C PHE A 141 15.47 2.58 4.88
N ASP A 142 16.33 2.87 5.87
CA ASP A 142 17.75 3.09 5.62
C ASP A 142 18.42 1.85 4.99
N ARG A 143 17.97 0.66 5.40
CA ARG A 143 18.46 -0.59 4.81
C ARG A 143 17.96 -0.79 3.39
N VAL A 144 16.67 -0.50 3.11
CA VAL A 144 16.11 -0.54 1.74
C VAL A 144 16.86 0.43 0.83
N GLU A 145 17.04 1.67 1.27
CA GLU A 145 17.77 2.69 0.52
C GLU A 145 19.18 2.22 0.17
N ARG A 146 19.90 1.69 1.16
CA ARG A 146 21.25 1.14 0.96
C ARG A 146 21.23 -0.01 -0.04
N TRP A 147 20.31 -0.97 0.12
CA TRP A 147 20.20 -2.12 -0.77
C TRP A 147 19.94 -1.69 -2.21
N VAL A 148 19.00 -0.75 -2.43
CA VAL A 148 18.75 -0.19 -3.76
C VAL A 148 19.98 0.48 -4.33
N ARG A 149 20.68 1.29 -3.54
CA ARG A 149 21.90 2.00 -3.97
C ARG A 149 23.02 1.06 -4.35
N GLU A 150 23.20 -0.05 -3.66
CA GLU A 150 24.26 -1.02 -3.86
C GLU A 150 23.97 -2.04 -4.97
N THR A 151 22.67 -2.34 -5.21
CA THR A 151 22.29 -3.46 -6.08
C THR A 151 21.56 -3.02 -7.35
N GLN A 152 21.04 -1.78 -7.42
CA GLN A 152 20.27 -1.31 -8.57
C GLN A 152 20.99 -0.15 -9.28
N ASP A 153 20.95 -0.19 -10.59
CA ASP A 153 21.41 0.89 -11.47
C ASP A 153 20.17 1.61 -12.05
N ALA A 154 20.11 2.93 -11.89
CA ALA A 154 19.01 3.77 -12.37
C ALA A 154 18.81 3.70 -13.90
N THR A 155 19.80 3.22 -14.65
CA THR A 155 19.72 3.02 -16.11
C THR A 155 19.09 1.69 -16.50
N HIS A 156 18.92 0.75 -15.55
CA HIS A 156 18.29 -0.55 -15.79
C HIS A 156 16.81 -0.54 -15.35
N PRO A 157 15.96 -1.37 -15.99
CA PRO A 157 14.55 -1.49 -15.62
C PRO A 157 14.39 -2.08 -14.21
N PHE A 158 13.91 -1.26 -13.27
CA PHE A 158 13.68 -1.64 -11.89
C PHE A 158 12.37 -1.05 -11.37
N VAL A 159 11.61 -1.86 -10.63
CA VAL A 159 10.38 -1.47 -9.92
C VAL A 159 10.47 -1.93 -8.48
N ILE A 160 10.25 -1.04 -7.55
CA ILE A 160 10.05 -1.34 -6.13
C ILE A 160 8.71 -0.78 -5.69
N GLY A 161 7.90 -1.61 -5.05
CA GLY A 161 6.58 -1.18 -4.62
C GLY A 161 5.95 -2.09 -3.59
N GLY A 162 4.91 -1.59 -2.99
CA GLY A 162 4.17 -2.28 -1.94
C GLY A 162 3.59 -1.30 -0.94
N ASP A 163 3.18 -1.84 0.19
CA ASP A 163 2.74 -1.08 1.34
C ASP A 163 3.96 -0.53 2.10
N VAL A 164 4.22 0.75 1.88
CA VAL A 164 5.32 1.45 2.55
C VAL A 164 4.90 2.06 3.89
N ASN A 165 3.62 1.96 4.26
CA ASN A 165 3.09 2.51 5.51
C ASN A 165 3.44 4.01 5.73
N VAL A 166 3.64 4.77 4.66
CA VAL A 166 3.93 6.22 4.67
C VAL A 166 3.17 6.90 3.53
N THR A 167 2.53 8.03 3.82
CA THR A 167 1.97 8.90 2.78
C THR A 167 3.08 9.74 2.16
N PRO A 168 3.39 9.59 0.87
CA PRO A 168 4.51 10.31 0.25
C PRO A 168 4.39 11.85 0.33
N THR A 169 3.17 12.37 0.27
CA THR A 169 2.90 13.82 0.28
C THR A 169 1.62 14.13 1.08
N PRO A 170 1.37 15.41 1.42
CA PRO A 170 0.11 15.84 2.02
C PRO A 170 -1.15 15.47 1.21
N ASP A 171 -1.05 15.38 -0.13
CA ASP A 171 -2.16 14.99 -1.01
C ASP A 171 -2.53 13.50 -0.90
N ASP A 172 -1.73 12.73 -0.18
CA ASP A 172 -1.88 11.27 0.00
C ASP A 172 -2.56 10.90 1.31
N VAL A 173 -3.03 11.89 2.07
CA VAL A 173 -3.80 11.70 3.30
C VAL A 173 -5.11 12.51 3.24
N TRP A 174 -6.18 11.96 3.82
CA TRP A 174 -7.50 12.60 3.77
C TRP A 174 -7.60 13.94 4.52
N ASP A 175 -6.80 14.14 5.58
CA ASP A 175 -6.74 15.37 6.38
C ASP A 175 -5.37 15.44 7.07
N GLU A 176 -4.47 16.23 6.51
CA GLU A 176 -3.10 16.38 7.01
C GLU A 176 -3.05 16.96 8.44
N VAL A 177 -3.99 17.84 8.77
CA VAL A 177 -4.03 18.49 10.09
C VAL A 177 -4.41 17.47 11.17
N LYS A 178 -5.42 16.65 10.92
CA LYS A 178 -5.86 15.62 11.88
C LYS A 178 -4.89 14.46 11.99
N ALA A 179 -4.19 14.12 10.91
CA ALA A 179 -3.18 13.09 10.90
C ALA A 179 -1.84 13.54 11.50
N HIS A 180 -1.63 14.85 11.65
CA HIS A 180 -0.37 15.44 12.12
C HIS A 180 0.12 14.80 13.43
N GLY A 181 1.41 14.48 13.48
CA GLY A 181 2.05 13.82 14.63
C GLY A 181 1.81 12.31 14.74
N GLY A 182 0.99 11.74 13.85
CA GLY A 182 0.79 10.29 13.75
C GLY A 182 1.87 9.62 12.91
N THR A 183 1.98 8.27 13.05
CA THR A 183 2.73 7.46 12.08
C THR A 183 2.09 7.55 10.70
N HIS A 184 2.83 7.25 9.65
CA HIS A 184 2.50 7.36 8.22
C HIS A 184 2.59 8.78 7.63
N VAL A 185 2.61 9.83 8.43
CA VAL A 185 2.61 11.25 7.97
C VAL A 185 3.77 12.06 8.53
N SER A 186 4.60 11.49 9.40
CA SER A 186 5.67 12.22 10.04
C SER A 186 6.76 12.66 9.07
N PRO A 187 7.41 13.82 9.30
CA PRO A 187 8.49 14.30 8.43
C PRO A 187 9.65 13.31 8.27
N PRO A 188 10.13 12.59 9.33
CA PRO A 188 11.20 11.60 9.15
C PRO A 188 10.80 10.43 8.25
N GLU A 189 9.55 9.94 8.32
CA GLU A 189 9.06 8.88 7.43
C GLU A 189 9.03 9.33 5.97
N ARG A 190 8.53 10.54 5.71
CA ARG A 190 8.49 11.13 4.36
C ARG A 190 9.90 11.38 3.81
N GLU A 191 10.84 11.79 4.67
CA GLU A 191 12.24 11.95 4.30
C GLU A 191 12.85 10.63 3.80
N LYS A 192 12.56 9.48 4.48
CA LYS A 192 13.02 8.17 4.03
C LYS A 192 12.52 7.83 2.61
N LEU A 193 11.24 8.10 2.32
CA LEU A 193 10.71 7.90 0.95
C LEU A 193 11.34 8.88 -0.04
N ALA A 194 11.58 10.11 0.34
CA ALA A 194 12.25 11.09 -0.51
C ALA A 194 13.68 10.68 -0.85
N ASN A 195 14.44 10.16 0.12
CA ASN A 195 15.79 9.64 -0.08
C ASN A 195 15.80 8.44 -1.04
N LEU A 196 14.86 7.49 -0.87
CA LEU A 196 14.72 6.37 -1.79
C LEU A 196 14.42 6.85 -3.22
N ARG A 197 13.53 7.83 -3.38
CA ARG A 197 13.22 8.43 -4.71
C ARG A 197 14.41 9.18 -5.30
N ALA A 198 15.24 9.80 -4.47
CA ALA A 198 16.46 10.50 -4.91
C ALA A 198 17.48 9.59 -5.60
N LEU A 199 17.32 8.26 -5.47
CA LEU A 199 18.10 7.26 -6.23
C LEU A 199 17.67 7.12 -7.70
N GLY A 200 16.85 8.04 -8.23
CA GLY A 200 16.34 8.01 -9.60
C GLY A 200 15.03 7.27 -9.77
N LEU A 201 14.25 7.12 -8.69
CA LEU A 201 12.96 6.43 -8.71
C LEU A 201 11.79 7.41 -8.81
N SER A 202 10.94 7.22 -9.80
CA SER A 202 9.71 8.00 -10.01
C SER A 202 8.50 7.26 -9.45
N ASP A 203 7.56 7.99 -8.84
CA ASP A 203 6.25 7.48 -8.42
C ASP A 203 5.36 7.28 -9.66
N LEU A 204 5.14 6.03 -10.05
CA LEU A 204 4.42 5.70 -11.29
C LEU A 204 2.95 6.12 -11.24
N TYR A 205 2.32 6.05 -10.06
CA TYR A 205 0.94 6.50 -9.91
C TYR A 205 0.85 8.03 -10.08
N ARG A 206 1.74 8.78 -9.41
CA ARG A 206 1.76 10.25 -9.49
C ARG A 206 2.24 10.79 -10.83
N ALA A 207 2.99 10.01 -11.61
CA ALA A 207 3.34 10.36 -13.00
C ALA A 207 2.09 10.49 -13.88
N TYR A 208 1.01 9.79 -13.57
CA TYR A 208 -0.26 9.84 -14.31
C TYR A 208 -1.37 10.60 -13.56
N GLN A 209 -1.52 10.38 -12.25
CA GLN A 209 -2.57 10.96 -11.41
C GLN A 209 -2.00 12.03 -10.48
N SER A 210 -2.01 13.29 -10.91
CA SER A 210 -1.49 14.43 -10.13
C SER A 210 -2.42 14.85 -8.98
N ALA A 211 -3.75 14.61 -9.11
CA ALA A 211 -4.72 15.04 -8.12
C ALA A 211 -4.70 14.17 -6.86
N GLY A 212 -4.84 14.79 -5.69
CA GLY A 212 -5.04 14.12 -4.40
C GLY A 212 -6.43 13.50 -4.24
N GLY A 213 -6.70 12.93 -3.03
CA GLY A 213 -8.02 12.44 -2.65
C GLY A 213 -8.37 11.03 -3.13
N ARG A 214 -7.43 10.34 -3.77
CA ARG A 214 -7.53 8.91 -4.08
C ARG A 214 -6.56 8.15 -3.19
N PHE A 215 -7.07 7.19 -2.45
CA PHE A 215 -6.34 6.48 -1.41
C PHE A 215 -6.31 5.00 -1.71
N SER A 216 -5.30 4.32 -1.16
CA SER A 216 -5.14 2.87 -1.28
C SER A 216 -5.50 2.11 0.01
N TRP A 217 -5.62 2.82 1.14
CA TRP A 217 -5.96 2.25 2.44
C TRP A 217 -7.02 3.06 3.19
N TRP A 218 -7.90 2.35 3.92
CA TRP A 218 -8.90 2.92 4.83
C TRP A 218 -9.11 1.97 6.01
N ASP A 219 -9.06 2.50 7.23
CA ASP A 219 -9.41 1.73 8.43
C ASP A 219 -10.82 1.12 8.31
N TYR A 220 -10.99 -0.10 8.81
CA TYR A 220 -12.31 -0.76 8.85
C TYR A 220 -13.30 -0.04 9.77
N ARG A 221 -12.78 0.67 10.78
CA ARG A 221 -13.57 1.32 11.81
C ARG A 221 -14.27 2.56 11.30
N ALA A 222 -15.35 2.93 12.01
CA ALA A 222 -16.06 4.21 11.87
C ALA A 222 -16.53 4.56 10.44
N GLY A 223 -16.61 3.58 9.53
CA GLY A 223 -17.04 3.82 8.15
C GLY A 223 -16.10 4.71 7.33
N MET A 224 -14.80 4.72 7.64
CA MET A 224 -13.81 5.59 7.00
C MET A 224 -13.74 5.39 5.49
N PHE A 225 -13.89 4.16 4.99
CA PHE A 225 -13.99 3.88 3.57
C PHE A 225 -15.14 4.64 2.88
N HIS A 226 -16.32 4.65 3.49
CA HIS A 226 -17.50 5.33 2.92
C HIS A 226 -17.37 6.86 2.97
N ARG A 227 -16.64 7.40 3.96
CA ARG A 227 -16.35 8.82 4.08
C ARG A 227 -15.14 9.25 3.23
N ASN A 228 -14.41 8.30 2.67
CA ASN A 228 -13.13 8.49 1.99
C ASN A 228 -12.07 9.14 2.88
N GLU A 229 -12.05 8.78 4.15
CA GLU A 229 -11.02 9.16 5.11
C GLU A 229 -9.91 8.10 5.07
N GLY A 230 -9.03 8.21 4.10
CA GLY A 230 -8.03 7.21 3.79
C GLY A 230 -6.63 7.79 3.59
N MET A 231 -5.69 6.91 3.25
CA MET A 231 -4.30 7.24 2.94
C MET A 231 -3.85 6.48 1.70
N ARG A 232 -3.01 7.10 0.88
CA ARG A 232 -2.25 6.36 -0.14
C ARG A 232 -0.90 6.00 0.46
N ILE A 233 -0.77 4.76 0.87
CA ILE A 233 0.43 4.19 1.49
C ILE A 233 1.00 3.01 0.70
N ASP A 234 0.31 2.60 -0.36
CA ASP A 234 0.80 1.64 -1.34
C ASP A 234 1.37 2.40 -2.53
N VAL A 235 2.60 2.09 -2.91
CA VAL A 235 3.33 2.80 -3.96
C VAL A 235 3.93 1.84 -4.98
N LEU A 236 4.18 2.36 -6.20
CA LEU A 236 5.01 1.75 -7.22
C LEU A 236 6.04 2.79 -7.67
N TYR A 237 7.28 2.59 -7.29
CA TYR A 237 8.42 3.42 -7.70
C TYR A 237 9.25 2.69 -8.74
N ALA A 238 9.72 3.40 -9.75
CA ALA A 238 10.53 2.79 -10.79
C ALA A 238 11.60 3.73 -11.34
N THR A 239 12.65 3.12 -11.89
CA THR A 239 13.68 3.82 -12.67
C THR A 239 13.11 4.37 -13.98
N GLU A 240 13.80 5.34 -14.55
CA GLU A 240 13.37 6.06 -15.77
C GLU A 240 13.04 5.12 -16.94
N PRO A 241 13.80 4.03 -17.24
CA PRO A 241 13.44 3.10 -18.31
C PRO A 241 12.04 2.49 -18.20
N VAL A 242 11.49 2.38 -16.99
CA VAL A 242 10.11 1.93 -16.75
C VAL A 242 9.17 3.15 -16.65
N ALA A 243 9.55 4.18 -15.91
CA ALA A 243 8.67 5.32 -15.60
C ALA A 243 8.17 6.04 -16.84
N LYS A 244 9.01 6.21 -17.88
CA LYS A 244 8.62 6.83 -19.15
C LYS A 244 7.60 6.05 -19.97
N ARG A 245 7.34 4.79 -19.63
CA ARG A 245 6.39 3.90 -20.31
C ARG A 245 4.98 3.97 -19.74
N VAL A 246 4.76 4.73 -18.64
CA VAL A 246 3.46 4.84 -17.99
C VAL A 246 2.46 5.55 -18.91
N VAL A 247 1.36 4.87 -19.21
CA VAL A 247 0.26 5.41 -20.04
C VAL A 247 -1.06 5.52 -19.27
N TRP A 248 -1.16 4.84 -18.10
CA TRP A 248 -2.33 4.89 -17.23
C TRP A 248 -2.00 4.40 -15.83
N ALA A 249 -2.66 4.99 -14.83
CA ALA A 249 -2.60 4.52 -13.45
C ALA A 249 -3.92 4.78 -12.72
N GLU A 250 -4.32 3.87 -11.83
CA GLU A 250 -5.50 4.00 -10.99
C GLU A 250 -5.37 3.16 -9.71
N ILE A 251 -6.09 3.58 -8.67
CA ILE A 251 -6.31 2.76 -7.46
C ILE A 251 -7.67 2.09 -7.61
N ASP A 252 -7.71 0.77 -7.54
CA ASP A 252 -8.93 -0.01 -7.71
C ASP A 252 -9.76 -0.06 -6.43
N ARG A 253 -10.46 1.01 -6.14
CA ARG A 253 -11.33 1.14 -4.98
C ARG A 253 -12.47 0.11 -4.96
N GLU A 254 -12.84 -0.48 -6.11
CA GLU A 254 -13.87 -1.51 -6.18
C GLU A 254 -13.45 -2.80 -5.48
N ALA A 255 -12.16 -3.14 -5.49
CA ALA A 255 -11.60 -4.30 -4.78
C ALA A 255 -11.77 -4.22 -3.25
N ARG A 256 -12.09 -3.02 -2.71
CA ARG A 256 -12.38 -2.77 -1.28
C ARG A 256 -13.83 -3.07 -0.90
N LYS A 257 -14.63 -3.66 -1.82
CA LYS A 257 -16.05 -3.95 -1.61
C LYS A 257 -16.34 -5.44 -1.71
N GLY A 258 -17.49 -5.83 -1.15
CA GLY A 258 -18.05 -7.18 -1.30
C GLY A 258 -17.72 -8.16 -0.19
N PRO A 259 -18.40 -9.32 -0.17
CA PRO A 259 -18.05 -10.46 0.66
C PRO A 259 -16.95 -11.34 -0.01
N PRO A 260 -16.15 -12.09 0.77
CA PRO A 260 -15.95 -11.96 2.21
C PRO A 260 -15.36 -10.58 2.56
N THR A 261 -15.12 -10.29 3.85
CA THR A 261 -14.50 -9.03 4.28
C THR A 261 -13.24 -8.76 3.44
N PRO A 262 -13.23 -7.71 2.61
CA PRO A 262 -12.10 -7.42 1.74
C PRO A 262 -10.88 -6.96 2.54
N SER A 263 -9.71 -6.89 1.89
CA SER A 263 -8.56 -6.20 2.48
C SER A 263 -8.91 -4.75 2.81
N ASP A 264 -8.28 -4.15 3.80
CA ASP A 264 -8.36 -2.71 4.08
C ASP A 264 -7.59 -1.86 3.06
N HIS A 265 -6.83 -2.51 2.19
CA HIS A 265 -6.16 -1.88 1.05
C HIS A 265 -6.89 -2.16 -0.28
N ALA A 266 -6.69 -1.26 -1.23
CA ALA A 266 -7.10 -1.38 -2.62
C ALA A 266 -5.86 -1.45 -3.54
N PRO A 267 -5.88 -2.28 -4.59
CA PRO A 267 -4.75 -2.38 -5.52
C PRO A 267 -4.42 -1.04 -6.17
N VAL A 268 -3.12 -0.72 -6.27
CA VAL A 268 -2.60 0.33 -7.15
C VAL A 268 -2.17 -0.32 -8.44
N VAL A 269 -2.70 0.15 -9.57
CA VAL A 269 -2.51 -0.45 -10.90
C VAL A 269 -1.90 0.57 -11.84
N VAL A 270 -0.91 0.14 -12.62
CA VAL A 270 -0.22 0.97 -13.62
C VAL A 270 -0.13 0.19 -14.93
N ASP A 271 -0.48 0.83 -16.03
CA ASP A 271 -0.27 0.31 -17.39
C ASP A 271 0.92 0.99 -18.05
N LEU A 272 1.79 0.17 -18.62
CA LEU A 272 2.98 0.56 -19.38
C LEU A 272 2.77 0.30 -20.87
N ASP A 273 3.27 1.18 -21.73
CA ASP A 273 3.26 1.15 -23.19
C ASP A 273 1.86 1.27 -23.80
N GLU A 274 0.93 0.43 -23.40
CA GLU A 274 -0.47 0.43 -23.84
C GLU A 274 -1.41 0.19 -22.67
N ARG A 275 -2.63 0.71 -22.81
CA ARG A 275 -3.66 0.52 -21.77
C ARG A 275 -4.16 -0.92 -21.80
N GLY A 276 -4.11 -1.57 -20.64
CA GLY A 276 -4.68 -2.89 -20.45
C GLY A 276 -6.21 -2.90 -20.51
N LYS A 277 -6.81 -4.08 -20.28
CA LYS A 277 -8.26 -4.25 -20.20
C LYS A 277 -8.89 -3.26 -19.23
N ALA A 278 -9.91 -2.54 -19.68
CA ALA A 278 -10.64 -1.59 -18.85
C ALA A 278 -11.43 -2.32 -17.75
N PHE A 279 -11.43 -1.76 -16.55
CA PHE A 279 -12.26 -2.20 -15.44
C PHE A 279 -12.78 -0.99 -14.64
N GLU A 280 -13.89 -1.17 -13.94
CA GLU A 280 -14.48 -0.15 -13.07
C GLU A 280 -13.71 -0.09 -11.74
N ALA A 281 -13.06 1.03 -11.48
CA ALA A 281 -12.27 1.25 -10.25
C ALA A 281 -13.09 1.83 -9.07
N GLY A 282 -14.36 2.16 -9.28
CA GLY A 282 -15.30 2.59 -8.24
C GLY A 282 -15.16 4.03 -7.77
N TRP A 283 -14.37 4.87 -8.48
CA TRP A 283 -14.13 6.26 -8.06
C TRP A 283 -15.21 7.23 -8.49
N GLU A 284 -15.84 7.06 -9.65
CA GLU A 284 -16.78 8.04 -10.19
C GLU A 284 -17.92 8.36 -9.19
N GLY A 285 -18.60 7.34 -8.69
CA GLY A 285 -19.65 7.51 -7.69
C GLY A 285 -19.13 7.97 -6.31
N ALA A 286 -17.89 7.59 -5.95
CA ALA A 286 -17.26 8.02 -4.71
C ALA A 286 -16.95 9.52 -4.74
N LEU A 287 -16.30 10.02 -5.79
CA LEU A 287 -15.95 11.43 -5.94
C LEU A 287 -17.18 12.33 -5.98
N ARG A 288 -18.28 11.92 -6.63
CA ARG A 288 -19.56 12.65 -6.59
C ARG A 288 -20.11 12.78 -5.16
N ARG A 289 -20.07 11.72 -4.35
CA ARG A 289 -20.51 11.75 -2.94
C ARG A 289 -19.62 12.63 -2.07
N ILE A 290 -18.30 12.58 -2.29
CA ILE A 290 -17.32 13.42 -1.58
C ILE A 290 -17.61 14.90 -1.90
N ALA A 291 -17.70 15.26 -3.18
CA ALA A 291 -17.99 16.61 -3.62
C ALA A 291 -19.33 17.14 -3.08
N ALA A 292 -20.34 16.28 -2.96
CA ALA A 292 -21.64 16.67 -2.39
C ALA A 292 -21.55 16.98 -0.88
N ARG A 293 -20.61 16.35 -0.15
CA ARG A 293 -20.39 16.59 1.29
C ARG A 293 -19.51 17.81 1.56
N THR A 294 -18.59 18.11 0.67
CA THR A 294 -17.66 19.26 0.78
C THR A 294 -18.25 20.56 0.25
N LYS A 295 -19.48 20.56 -0.27
CA LYS A 295 -20.14 21.82 -0.60
C LYS A 295 -20.17 22.70 0.65
N PRO A 296 -19.73 23.98 0.56
CA PRO A 296 -19.84 24.90 1.67
C PRO A 296 -21.29 24.90 2.15
N GLN A 297 -21.54 24.65 3.42
CA GLN A 297 -22.86 24.92 4.00
C GLN A 297 -23.21 26.36 3.65
N PRO A 298 -24.42 26.66 3.17
CA PRO A 298 -24.81 28.02 2.89
C PRO A 298 -24.43 28.87 4.10
N HIS A 299 -23.78 29.99 3.84
CA HIS A 299 -23.30 30.90 4.88
C HIS A 299 -24.47 31.16 5.84
N ARG A 300 -24.42 30.57 7.04
CA ARG A 300 -25.45 30.81 8.05
C ARG A 300 -25.38 32.28 8.38
N SER A 301 -26.48 33.00 8.25
CA SER A 301 -26.54 34.40 8.63
C SER A 301 -26.21 34.53 10.14
N PRO A 302 -25.64 35.62 10.59
CA PRO A 302 -25.40 35.85 12.02
C PRO A 302 -26.65 35.69 12.89
N ALA A 303 -27.84 35.91 12.30
CA ALA A 303 -29.14 35.69 12.97
C ALA A 303 -29.45 34.19 13.14
N GLN A 304 -29.13 33.34 12.14
CA GLN A 304 -29.32 31.89 12.23
C GLN A 304 -28.37 31.25 13.25
N VAL A 305 -27.12 31.69 13.31
CA VAL A 305 -26.17 31.22 14.31
C VAL A 305 -26.64 31.54 15.72
N ARG A 306 -27.08 32.79 15.97
CA ARG A 306 -27.65 33.22 17.29
C ARG A 306 -28.86 32.42 17.68
N TYR A 307 -29.79 32.16 16.73
CA TYR A 307 -31.01 31.39 16.98
C TYR A 307 -30.69 29.93 17.38
N GLU A 308 -29.73 29.30 16.75
CA GLU A 308 -29.29 27.94 17.08
C GLU A 308 -28.59 27.88 18.45
N GLU A 309 -27.75 28.87 18.76
CA GLU A 309 -27.10 29.00 20.08
C GLU A 309 -28.14 29.19 21.21
N GLU A 310 -29.17 29.98 20.98
CA GLU A 310 -30.28 30.15 21.93
C GLU A 310 -31.09 28.87 22.11
N LEU A 311 -31.33 28.10 21.04
CA LEU A 311 -32.00 26.82 21.11
C LEU A 311 -31.19 25.77 21.88
N ASP A 312 -29.87 25.72 21.68
CA ASP A 312 -29.00 24.81 22.39
C ASP A 312 -28.83 25.21 23.88
N ALA A 313 -28.81 26.50 24.19
CA ALA A 313 -28.82 26.99 25.56
C ALA A 313 -30.12 26.61 26.29
N LYS A 314 -31.27 26.72 25.64
CA LYS A 314 -32.56 26.28 26.19
C LYS A 314 -32.65 24.78 26.42
N ARG A 315 -32.05 23.97 25.52
CA ARG A 315 -32.01 22.50 25.68
C ARG A 315 -31.10 22.10 26.87
N ARG A 316 -30.01 22.82 27.10
CA ARG A 316 -29.11 22.56 28.24
C ARG A 316 -29.65 23.00 29.59
N SER A 317 -30.57 23.96 29.61
CA SER A 317 -31.24 24.42 30.83
C SER A 317 -32.52 23.64 31.21
N SER A 318 -32.93 22.72 30.33
CA SER A 318 -34.13 21.87 30.54
C SER A 318 -33.79 20.41 30.90
N ASN A 319 -32.50 20.10 31.05
CA ASN A 319 -31.97 18.86 31.60
C ASN A 319 -31.20 19.16 32.88
#